data_3943b51c3ad5d50aac42afea337ae113
#
_entry.id   3943b51c3ad5d50aac42afea337ae113
#
_cell.length_a   1.000
_cell.length_b   1.000
_cell.length_c   1.000
_cell.angle_alpha   90.00
_cell.angle_beta   90.00
_cell.angle_gamma   90.00
#
_symmetry.space_group_name_H-M   'P 1'
#
loop_
_entity.id
_entity.type
_entity.pdbx_description
1 polymer ?
#
loop_
_entity_poly.entity_id
_entity_poly.type
_entity_poly.pdbx_seq_one_letter_code
_entity_poly.pdbx_strand_id
1 'polypeptide(L)'
;MSSFIFECNKISKTFNQGGNSIEVLNNIDFKLEASSSVGILGPSGSGKTTFLNILAGLDAPSSGEVFYKNINLNDIDDDKKALIRNKEIGFVYQFHHLLPEFTAAENVSIPMMISGIDKEEALSRSKDLLRKVSLQKRMNHKPSEISGGERQRVAIARSLANTPSCLIMDEPTGDLDSYNAESVSEVIMGLVREFDLSVVIASHDASITQKLDKTFNMKLKL
;
A
#
# COMPACT_ATOMS: atom_id res chain seq x y z
N MET A 1 -9.04 14.59 -18.24
CA MET A 1 -8.15 13.93 -17.25
C MET A 1 -8.77 12.58 -16.97
N SER A 2 -7.97 11.52 -16.77
CA SER A 2 -8.52 10.19 -16.41
C SER A 2 -9.26 10.32 -15.08
N SER A 3 -10.47 9.79 -15.00
CA SER A 3 -11.20 9.65 -13.75
C SER A 3 -10.67 8.50 -12.90
N PHE A 4 -9.79 7.66 -13.45
CA PHE A 4 -9.24 6.48 -12.79
C PHE A 4 -7.78 6.64 -12.41
N ILE A 5 -7.45 6.25 -11.18
CA ILE A 5 -6.07 6.11 -10.67
C ILE A 5 -5.49 4.80 -11.19
N PHE A 6 -6.25 3.71 -11.08
CA PHE A 6 -5.89 2.42 -11.68
C PHE A 6 -6.99 1.92 -12.62
N GLU A 7 -6.58 1.35 -13.74
CA GLU A 7 -7.42 0.57 -14.62
C GLU A 7 -6.68 -0.73 -15.01
N CYS A 8 -7.34 -1.85 -14.82
CA CYS A 8 -6.80 -3.17 -15.11
C CYS A 8 -7.73 -3.87 -16.08
N ASN A 9 -7.17 -4.36 -17.19
CA ASN A 9 -7.91 -5.02 -18.25
C ASN A 9 -7.43 -6.46 -18.36
N LYS A 10 -8.30 -7.42 -18.00
CA LYS A 10 -8.12 -8.87 -18.16
C LYS A 10 -6.79 -9.39 -17.60
N ILE A 11 -6.39 -8.92 -16.40
CA ILE A 11 -5.15 -9.34 -15.77
C ILE A 11 -5.20 -10.81 -15.41
N SER A 12 -4.18 -11.54 -15.83
CA SER A 12 -3.91 -12.91 -15.37
C SER A 12 -2.48 -13.02 -14.88
N LYS A 13 -2.24 -13.86 -13.87
CA LYS A 13 -0.90 -14.15 -13.34
C LYS A 13 -0.74 -15.64 -13.09
N THR A 14 0.30 -16.19 -13.68
CA THR A 14 0.71 -17.58 -13.55
C THR A 14 2.15 -17.65 -13.08
N PHE A 15 2.41 -18.45 -12.06
CA PHE A 15 3.77 -18.76 -11.58
C PHE A 15 4.15 -20.16 -12.03
N ASN A 16 5.37 -20.31 -12.56
CA ASN A 16 5.93 -21.59 -12.94
C ASN A 16 6.95 -22.03 -11.86
N GLN A 17 6.66 -23.13 -11.15
CA GLN A 17 7.53 -23.66 -10.11
C GLN A 17 7.67 -25.17 -10.26
N GLY A 18 8.90 -25.64 -10.45
CA GLY A 18 9.22 -27.08 -10.52
C GLY A 18 8.49 -27.85 -11.61
N GLY A 19 8.20 -27.22 -12.76
CA GLY A 19 7.45 -27.83 -13.86
C GLY A 19 5.93 -27.76 -13.72
N ASN A 20 5.41 -27.27 -12.60
CA ASN A 20 3.99 -27.00 -12.39
C ASN A 20 3.68 -25.53 -12.67
N SER A 21 2.56 -25.28 -13.31
CA SER A 21 2.02 -23.95 -13.60
C SER A 21 0.84 -23.66 -12.66
N ILE A 22 0.98 -22.64 -11.81
CA ILE A 22 -0.05 -22.25 -10.85
C ILE A 22 -0.61 -20.89 -11.30
N GLU A 23 -1.85 -20.89 -11.79
CA GLU A 23 -2.54 -19.66 -12.12
C GLU A 23 -3.18 -19.06 -10.85
N VAL A 24 -2.67 -17.90 -10.44
CA VAL A 24 -3.09 -17.19 -9.22
C VAL A 24 -4.17 -16.14 -9.52
N LEU A 25 -4.05 -15.43 -10.63
CA LEU A 25 -5.04 -14.47 -11.10
C LEU A 25 -5.54 -14.88 -12.48
N ASN A 26 -6.84 -14.69 -12.74
CA ASN A 26 -7.44 -15.04 -14.01
C ASN A 26 -8.44 -13.97 -14.47
N ASN A 27 -8.09 -13.30 -15.57
CA ASN A 27 -8.96 -12.42 -16.32
C ASN A 27 -9.66 -11.35 -15.43
N ILE A 28 -8.89 -10.68 -14.58
CA ILE A 28 -9.38 -9.68 -13.64
C ILE A 28 -9.50 -8.32 -14.34
N ASP A 29 -10.70 -7.75 -14.31
CA ASP A 29 -10.97 -6.36 -14.62
C ASP A 29 -11.18 -5.58 -13.33
N PHE A 30 -10.48 -4.44 -13.18
CA PHE A 30 -10.55 -3.62 -11.96
C PHE A 30 -10.38 -2.14 -12.30
N LYS A 31 -11.08 -1.27 -11.57
CA LYS A 31 -10.94 0.18 -11.70
C LYS A 31 -10.98 0.83 -10.32
N LEU A 32 -10.04 1.76 -10.08
CA LEU A 32 -10.03 2.65 -8.93
C LEU A 32 -10.21 4.08 -9.41
N GLU A 33 -11.27 4.72 -8.98
CA GLU A 33 -11.52 6.14 -9.26
C GLU A 33 -10.64 7.03 -8.36
N ALA A 34 -10.42 8.28 -8.77
CA ALA A 34 -9.75 9.26 -7.92
C ALA A 34 -10.58 9.51 -6.65
N SER A 35 -9.89 9.75 -5.51
CA SER A 35 -10.48 10.02 -4.20
C SER A 35 -11.50 8.95 -3.75
N SER A 36 -11.32 7.70 -4.17
CA SER A 36 -12.18 6.58 -3.79
C SER A 36 -11.41 5.46 -3.06
N SER A 37 -12.13 4.67 -2.27
CA SER A 37 -11.58 3.58 -1.49
C SER A 37 -12.20 2.23 -1.86
N VAL A 38 -11.35 1.22 -2.09
CA VAL A 38 -11.79 -0.13 -2.48
C VAL A 38 -11.15 -1.19 -1.60
N GLY A 39 -11.99 -2.03 -1.00
CA GLY A 39 -11.55 -3.22 -0.26
C GLY A 39 -11.43 -4.44 -1.18
N ILE A 40 -10.27 -5.07 -1.22
CA ILE A 40 -10.05 -6.34 -1.89
C ILE A 40 -10.33 -7.47 -0.91
N LEU A 41 -11.42 -8.17 -1.11
CA LEU A 41 -11.87 -9.27 -0.26
C LEU A 41 -11.57 -10.62 -0.91
N GLY A 42 -11.33 -11.61 -0.11
CA GLY A 42 -11.13 -12.98 -0.57
C GLY A 42 -10.40 -13.83 0.48
N PRO A 43 -10.54 -15.16 0.40
CA PRO A 43 -9.86 -16.05 1.33
C PRO A 43 -8.34 -16.00 1.19
N SER A 44 -7.62 -16.57 2.16
CA SER A 44 -6.17 -16.74 2.04
C SER A 44 -5.84 -17.54 0.78
N GLY A 45 -4.80 -17.13 0.04
CA GLY A 45 -4.42 -17.77 -1.22
C GLY A 45 -5.23 -17.34 -2.46
N SER A 46 -6.20 -16.43 -2.34
CA SER A 46 -6.96 -15.93 -3.51
C SER A 46 -6.17 -14.96 -4.42
N GLY A 47 -4.91 -14.68 -4.11
CA GLY A 47 -4.05 -13.81 -4.93
C GLY A 47 -4.11 -12.32 -4.60
N LYS A 48 -4.67 -11.91 -3.44
CA LYS A 48 -4.76 -10.50 -3.05
C LYS A 48 -3.41 -9.78 -3.07
N THR A 49 -2.42 -10.31 -2.38
CA THR A 49 -1.05 -9.76 -2.36
C THR A 49 -0.44 -9.69 -3.76
N THR A 50 -0.63 -10.73 -4.59
CA THR A 50 -0.16 -10.75 -5.97
C THR A 50 -0.81 -9.64 -6.80
N PHE A 51 -2.12 -9.44 -6.64
CA PHE A 51 -2.84 -8.38 -7.30
C PHE A 51 -2.37 -7.00 -6.87
N LEU A 52 -2.19 -6.76 -5.56
CA LEU A 52 -1.64 -5.50 -5.05
C LEU A 52 -0.23 -5.21 -5.55
N ASN A 53 0.64 -6.24 -5.63
CA ASN A 53 1.99 -6.11 -6.18
C ASN A 53 1.97 -5.73 -7.67
N ILE A 54 1.03 -6.26 -8.43
CA ILE A 54 0.85 -5.89 -9.85
C ILE A 54 0.36 -4.44 -9.96
N LEU A 55 -0.60 -4.01 -9.16
CA LEU A 55 -1.04 -2.61 -9.12
C LEU A 55 0.12 -1.65 -8.79
N ALA A 56 0.96 -2.02 -7.84
CA ALA A 56 2.13 -1.22 -7.47
C ALA A 56 3.28 -1.28 -8.51
N GLY A 57 3.16 -2.07 -9.57
CA GLY A 57 4.26 -2.31 -10.52
C GLY A 57 5.49 -3.00 -9.88
N LEU A 58 5.28 -3.74 -8.79
CA LEU A 58 6.30 -4.58 -8.15
C LEU A 58 6.43 -5.93 -8.84
N ASP A 59 5.35 -6.38 -9.49
CA ASP A 59 5.32 -7.58 -10.31
C ASP A 59 4.58 -7.27 -11.61
N ALA A 60 4.84 -8.04 -12.67
CA ALA A 60 4.17 -7.91 -13.95
C ALA A 60 3.08 -9.00 -14.10
N PRO A 61 1.92 -8.68 -14.71
CA PRO A 61 0.96 -9.71 -15.07
C PRO A 61 1.54 -10.66 -16.14
N SER A 62 1.05 -11.90 -16.19
CA SER A 62 1.40 -12.83 -17.28
C SER A 62 0.65 -12.48 -18.58
N SER A 63 -0.52 -11.86 -18.46
CA SER A 63 -1.29 -11.28 -19.57
C SER A 63 -2.25 -10.21 -19.05
N GLY A 64 -2.77 -9.39 -19.96
CA GLY A 64 -3.59 -8.22 -19.64
C GLY A 64 -2.75 -6.97 -19.42
N GLU A 65 -3.40 -5.86 -19.10
CA GLU A 65 -2.78 -4.54 -19.02
C GLU A 65 -3.14 -3.84 -17.72
N VAL A 66 -2.15 -3.11 -17.13
CA VAL A 66 -2.32 -2.30 -15.93
C VAL A 66 -1.99 -0.86 -16.25
N PHE A 67 -2.94 0.03 -16.06
CA PHE A 67 -2.74 1.47 -16.24
C PHE A 67 -2.75 2.17 -14.89
N TYR A 68 -1.76 3.03 -14.68
CA TYR A 68 -1.73 4.03 -13.63
C TYR A 68 -1.88 5.42 -14.24
N LYS A 69 -2.96 6.14 -13.96
CA LYS A 69 -3.26 7.47 -14.56
C LYS A 69 -3.04 7.51 -16.08
N ASN A 70 -3.53 6.53 -16.82
CA ASN A 70 -3.34 6.31 -18.27
C ASN A 70 -1.93 5.89 -18.72
N ILE A 71 -0.98 5.70 -17.84
CA ILE A 71 0.33 5.14 -18.15
C ILE A 71 0.24 3.63 -18.06
N ASN A 72 0.45 2.91 -19.18
CA ASN A 72 0.53 1.46 -19.16
C ASN A 72 1.82 1.03 -18.45
N LEU A 73 1.69 0.39 -17.29
CA LEU A 73 2.85 -0.06 -16.51
C LEU A 73 3.63 -1.19 -17.20
N ASN A 74 3.03 -1.89 -18.16
CA ASN A 74 3.71 -2.94 -18.91
C ASN A 74 4.71 -2.37 -19.92
N ASP A 75 4.49 -1.12 -20.40
CA ASP A 75 5.25 -0.50 -21.48
C ASP A 75 6.41 0.39 -20.99
N ILE A 76 6.55 0.55 -19.68
CA ILE A 76 7.61 1.37 -19.08
C ILE A 76 8.67 0.49 -18.41
N ASP A 77 9.91 1.00 -18.36
CA ASP A 77 11.03 0.36 -17.69
C ASP A 77 10.91 0.38 -16.16
N ASP A 78 11.74 -0.41 -15.49
CA ASP A 78 11.70 -0.56 -14.03
C ASP A 78 12.09 0.72 -13.28
N ASP A 79 12.93 1.57 -13.87
CA ASP A 79 13.30 2.88 -13.29
C ASP A 79 12.09 3.82 -13.25
N LYS A 80 11.30 3.87 -14.32
CA LYS A 80 10.05 4.64 -14.34
C LYS A 80 9.01 4.09 -13.38
N LYS A 81 8.86 2.75 -13.30
CA LYS A 81 8.01 2.12 -12.29
C LYS A 81 8.46 2.48 -10.88
N ALA A 82 9.78 2.43 -10.60
CA ALA A 82 10.33 2.80 -9.29
C ALA A 82 10.05 4.28 -8.96
N LEU A 83 10.14 5.17 -9.93
CA LEU A 83 9.80 6.59 -9.76
C LEU A 83 8.32 6.80 -9.45
N ILE A 84 7.41 6.10 -10.15
CA ILE A 84 5.96 6.13 -9.87
C ILE A 84 5.70 5.60 -8.46
N ARG A 85 6.28 4.45 -8.07
CA ARG A 85 6.16 3.92 -6.71
C ARG A 85 6.63 4.89 -5.65
N ASN A 86 7.78 5.51 -5.86
CA ASN A 86 8.35 6.43 -4.88
C ASN A 86 7.51 7.69 -4.69
N LYS A 87 7.00 8.27 -5.78
CA LYS A 87 6.34 9.59 -5.75
C LYS A 87 4.82 9.52 -5.64
N GLU A 88 4.20 8.51 -6.22
CA GLU A 88 2.76 8.51 -6.48
C GLU A 88 2.00 7.43 -5.72
N ILE A 89 2.68 6.37 -5.27
CA ILE A 89 2.06 5.22 -4.63
C ILE A 89 2.67 5.00 -3.25
N GLY A 90 1.86 5.13 -2.20
CA GLY A 90 2.24 4.67 -0.87
C GLY A 90 1.90 3.19 -0.71
N PHE A 91 2.84 2.37 -0.24
CA PHE A 91 2.59 0.96 0.01
C PHE A 91 2.78 0.61 1.48
N VAL A 92 1.80 -0.10 2.05
CA VAL A 92 1.85 -0.62 3.43
C VAL A 92 1.71 -2.14 3.38
N TYR A 93 2.72 -2.83 3.88
CA TYR A 93 2.76 -4.30 3.98
C TYR A 93 2.23 -4.78 5.32
N GLN A 94 1.76 -6.02 5.37
CA GLN A 94 1.37 -6.72 6.59
C GLN A 94 2.51 -6.70 7.63
N PHE A 95 3.73 -7.06 7.24
CA PHE A 95 4.90 -7.12 8.14
C PHE A 95 5.70 -5.82 8.23
N HIS A 96 5.09 -4.65 8.00
CA HIS A 96 5.65 -3.31 8.18
C HIS A 96 6.93 -3.01 7.36
N HIS A 97 7.87 -3.94 7.24
CA HIS A 97 9.18 -3.83 6.58
C HIS A 97 9.93 -2.54 6.97
N LEU A 98 9.95 -2.23 8.26
CA LEU A 98 10.76 -1.14 8.78
C LEU A 98 12.22 -1.56 8.83
N LEU A 99 13.11 -0.63 8.55
CA LEU A 99 14.55 -0.84 8.63
C LEU A 99 14.97 -0.79 10.11
N PRO A 100 15.48 -1.90 10.68
CA PRO A 100 15.67 -2.02 12.12
C PRO A 100 16.80 -1.14 12.68
N GLU A 101 17.75 -0.72 11.84
CA GLU A 101 18.86 0.15 12.20
C GLU A 101 18.45 1.61 12.36
N PHE A 102 17.34 2.02 11.75
CA PHE A 102 16.86 3.39 11.69
C PHE A 102 15.74 3.66 12.72
N THR A 103 15.69 4.86 13.23
CA THR A 103 14.59 5.35 14.06
C THR A 103 13.28 5.44 13.27
N ALA A 104 12.15 5.64 13.96
CA ALA A 104 10.86 5.86 13.32
C ALA A 104 10.90 7.09 12.38
N ALA A 105 11.51 8.20 12.80
CA ALA A 105 11.64 9.39 11.95
C ALA A 105 12.50 9.13 10.71
N GLU A 106 13.60 8.42 10.86
CA GLU A 106 14.47 8.06 9.73
C GLU A 106 13.77 7.11 8.76
N ASN A 107 13.07 6.07 9.26
CA ASN A 107 12.27 5.18 8.41
C ASN A 107 11.26 5.96 7.53
N VAL A 108 10.60 6.95 8.09
CA VAL A 108 9.64 7.79 7.35
C VAL A 108 10.33 8.76 6.40
N SER A 109 11.55 9.22 6.71
CA SER A 109 12.28 10.18 5.87
C SER A 109 12.91 9.56 4.61
N ILE A 110 13.23 8.26 4.63
CA ILE A 110 13.95 7.57 3.53
C ILE A 110 13.30 7.76 2.16
N PRO A 111 11.98 7.55 1.94
CA PRO A 111 11.38 7.77 0.63
C PRO A 111 11.56 9.21 0.09
N MET A 112 11.53 10.19 0.97
CA MET A 112 11.77 11.60 0.62
C MET A 112 13.21 11.84 0.19
N MET A 113 14.17 11.27 0.92
CA MET A 113 15.60 11.36 0.57
C MET A 113 15.89 10.65 -0.77
N ILE A 114 15.26 9.50 -1.05
CA ILE A 114 15.34 8.82 -2.35
C ILE A 114 14.79 9.71 -3.48
N SER A 115 13.76 10.51 -3.22
CA SER A 115 13.22 11.46 -4.21
C SER A 115 14.06 12.73 -4.38
N GLY A 116 15.18 12.86 -3.63
CA GLY A 116 16.11 13.97 -3.72
C GLY A 116 15.85 15.13 -2.73
N ILE A 117 14.96 14.96 -1.76
CA ILE A 117 14.74 15.94 -0.70
C ILE A 117 15.92 15.90 0.28
N ASP A 118 16.39 17.08 0.69
CA ASP A 118 17.46 17.20 1.68
C ASP A 118 17.12 16.47 2.98
N LYS A 119 18.17 15.94 3.64
CA LYS A 119 18.01 15.12 4.86
C LYS A 119 17.31 15.86 6.00
N GLU A 120 17.66 17.11 6.23
CA GLU A 120 17.09 17.89 7.33
C GLU A 120 15.61 18.20 7.07
N GLU A 121 15.27 18.56 5.85
CA GLU A 121 13.91 18.76 5.40
C GLU A 121 13.10 17.47 5.46
N ALA A 122 13.63 16.35 4.98
CA ALA A 122 12.98 15.04 5.03
C ALA A 122 12.70 14.60 6.48
N LEU A 123 13.66 14.78 7.40
CA LEU A 123 13.48 14.52 8.83
C LEU A 123 12.44 15.44 9.48
N SER A 124 12.39 16.70 9.10
CA SER A 124 11.37 17.63 9.59
C SER A 124 9.98 17.18 9.18
N ARG A 125 9.77 16.91 7.89
CA ARG A 125 8.49 16.42 7.35
C ARG A 125 8.10 15.05 7.94
N SER A 126 9.05 14.16 8.17
CA SER A 126 8.79 12.85 8.79
C SER A 126 8.23 12.99 10.20
N LYS A 127 8.73 13.94 10.99
CA LYS A 127 8.22 14.23 12.34
C LYS A 127 6.78 14.74 12.30
N ASP A 128 6.40 15.52 11.30
CA ASP A 128 5.01 15.98 11.13
C ASP A 128 4.08 14.81 10.79
N LEU A 129 4.49 13.91 9.89
CA LEU A 129 3.74 12.69 9.59
C LEU A 129 3.60 11.79 10.81
N LEU A 130 4.65 11.63 11.62
CA LEU A 130 4.58 10.85 12.85
C LEU A 130 3.63 11.46 13.90
N ARG A 131 3.50 12.79 13.96
CA ARG A 131 2.47 13.45 14.80
C ARG A 131 1.05 13.09 14.33
N LYS A 132 0.80 13.06 13.01
CA LYS A 132 -0.51 12.71 12.44
C LYS A 132 -0.95 11.28 12.78
N VAL A 133 -0.01 10.37 12.98
CA VAL A 133 -0.27 8.99 13.44
C VAL A 133 -0.08 8.78 14.94
N SER A 134 -0.05 9.88 15.74
CA SER A 134 0.05 9.87 17.20
C SER A 134 1.34 9.26 17.76
N LEU A 135 2.47 9.41 17.04
CA LEU A 135 3.78 8.87 17.42
C LEU A 135 4.80 9.94 17.80
N GLN A 136 4.37 11.13 18.26
CA GLN A 136 5.26 12.22 18.63
C GLN A 136 6.29 11.85 19.72
N LYS A 137 5.97 10.89 20.59
CA LYS A 137 6.86 10.40 21.65
C LYS A 137 7.78 9.26 21.19
N ARG A 138 7.62 8.76 19.96
CA ARG A 138 8.33 7.60 19.42
C ARG A 138 9.28 7.93 18.26
N MET A 139 9.42 9.18 17.87
CA MET A 139 10.18 9.61 16.69
C MET A 139 11.63 9.10 16.67
N ASN A 140 12.27 9.05 17.84
CA ASN A 140 13.66 8.64 17.99
C ASN A 140 13.83 7.17 18.40
N HIS A 141 12.74 6.41 18.53
CA HIS A 141 12.80 4.98 18.86
C HIS A 141 13.05 4.15 17.61
N LYS A 142 13.77 3.05 17.77
CA LYS A 142 13.94 2.02 16.74
C LYS A 142 12.73 1.07 16.71
N PRO A 143 12.51 0.32 15.61
CA PRO A 143 11.41 -0.63 15.51
C PRO A 143 11.34 -1.67 16.63
N SER A 144 12.50 -2.06 17.20
CA SER A 144 12.58 -3.00 18.33
C SER A 144 12.06 -2.42 19.66
N GLU A 145 11.96 -1.10 19.77
CA GLU A 145 11.59 -0.38 21.00
C GLU A 145 10.12 0.05 21.03
N ILE A 146 9.35 -0.28 19.99
CA ILE A 146 7.95 0.12 19.83
C ILE A 146 7.05 -1.09 19.57
N SER A 147 5.76 -0.96 19.93
CA SER A 147 4.77 -2.03 19.77
C SER A 147 4.43 -2.34 18.30
N GLY A 148 3.74 -3.48 18.04
CA GLY A 148 3.27 -3.85 16.70
C GLY A 148 2.40 -2.77 16.06
N GLY A 149 1.41 -2.26 16.79
CA GLY A 149 0.56 -1.17 16.32
C GLY A 149 1.31 0.15 16.11
N GLU A 150 2.34 0.45 16.94
CA GLU A 150 3.20 1.61 16.72
C GLU A 150 4.05 1.43 15.46
N ARG A 151 4.62 0.22 15.22
CA ARG A 151 5.34 -0.10 13.97
C ARG A 151 4.44 0.07 12.75
N GLN A 152 3.20 -0.39 12.82
CA GLN A 152 2.23 -0.22 11.72
C GLN A 152 1.95 1.26 11.44
N ARG A 153 1.77 2.07 12.47
CA ARG A 153 1.60 3.52 12.28
C ARG A 153 2.84 4.19 11.71
N VAL A 154 4.06 3.73 12.02
CA VAL A 154 5.28 4.21 11.33
C VAL A 154 5.26 3.84 9.86
N ALA A 155 4.87 2.60 9.50
CA ALA A 155 4.78 2.17 8.10
C ALA A 155 3.72 2.98 7.32
N ILE A 156 2.58 3.31 7.94
CA ILE A 156 1.55 4.19 7.38
C ILE A 156 2.12 5.61 7.17
N ALA A 157 2.80 6.17 8.16
CA ALA A 157 3.43 7.49 8.01
C ALA A 157 4.47 7.49 6.87
N ARG A 158 5.28 6.42 6.76
CA ARG A 158 6.25 6.25 5.66
C ARG A 158 5.59 6.20 4.29
N SER A 159 4.45 5.53 4.16
CA SER A 159 3.73 5.45 2.89
C SER A 159 3.21 6.81 2.41
N LEU A 160 3.05 7.78 3.30
CA LEU A 160 2.62 9.15 2.99
C LEU A 160 3.78 10.13 2.72
N ALA A 161 5.03 9.70 2.84
CA ALA A 161 6.21 10.57 2.86
C ALA A 161 6.31 11.51 1.66
N ASN A 162 6.00 11.03 0.46
CA ASN A 162 6.05 11.82 -0.77
C ASN A 162 4.66 12.32 -1.23
N THR A 163 3.67 12.41 -0.33
CA THR A 163 2.31 12.86 -0.65
C THR A 163 1.71 12.11 -1.85
N PRO A 164 1.60 10.78 -1.77
CA PRO A 164 1.14 9.96 -2.89
C PRO A 164 -0.30 10.28 -3.28
N SER A 165 -0.68 9.93 -4.50
CA SER A 165 -2.08 10.00 -4.95
C SER A 165 -2.90 8.77 -4.55
N CYS A 166 -2.23 7.67 -4.24
CA CYS A 166 -2.87 6.41 -3.88
C CYS A 166 -2.10 5.66 -2.79
N LEU A 167 -2.85 5.03 -1.89
CA LEU A 167 -2.32 4.06 -0.95
C LEU A 167 -2.75 2.65 -1.33
N ILE A 168 -1.81 1.72 -1.34
CA ILE A 168 -2.04 0.29 -1.47
C ILE A 168 -1.64 -0.36 -0.14
N MET A 169 -2.55 -1.11 0.47
CA MET A 169 -2.33 -1.72 1.78
C MET A 169 -2.66 -3.21 1.73
N ASP A 170 -1.72 -4.04 2.17
CA ASP A 170 -1.90 -5.48 2.29
C ASP A 170 -2.02 -5.88 3.75
N GLU A 171 -3.23 -6.28 4.17
CA GLU A 171 -3.61 -6.70 5.54
C GLU A 171 -3.06 -5.74 6.63
N PRO A 172 -3.35 -4.43 6.58
CA PRO A 172 -2.71 -3.43 7.44
C PRO A 172 -3.02 -3.60 8.93
N THR A 173 -3.98 -4.43 9.30
CA THR A 173 -4.38 -4.73 10.68
C THR A 173 -4.22 -6.21 11.03
N GLY A 174 -3.77 -7.06 10.09
CA GLY A 174 -3.82 -8.52 10.22
C GLY A 174 -3.02 -9.13 11.37
N ASP A 175 -1.94 -8.48 11.81
CA ASP A 175 -1.08 -8.95 12.90
C ASP A 175 -1.34 -8.22 14.24
N LEU A 176 -2.45 -7.47 14.35
CA LEU A 176 -2.80 -6.68 15.51
C LEU A 176 -3.96 -7.32 16.30
N ASP A 177 -3.95 -7.13 17.61
CA ASP A 177 -5.14 -7.41 18.41
C ASP A 177 -6.29 -6.44 18.04
N SER A 178 -7.51 -6.78 18.40
CA SER A 178 -8.72 -6.06 17.99
C SER A 178 -8.70 -4.57 18.37
N TYR A 179 -8.14 -4.22 19.54
CA TYR A 179 -8.06 -2.83 19.99
C TYR A 179 -7.09 -2.01 19.14
N ASN A 180 -5.89 -2.55 18.87
CA ASN A 180 -4.91 -1.91 18.01
C ASN A 180 -5.37 -1.87 16.55
N ALA A 181 -6.05 -2.91 16.06
CA ALA A 181 -6.61 -2.96 14.72
C ALA A 181 -7.63 -1.84 14.47
N GLU A 182 -8.55 -1.63 15.42
CA GLU A 182 -9.53 -0.54 15.32
C GLU A 182 -8.85 0.83 15.34
N SER A 183 -7.92 1.06 16.28
CA SER A 183 -7.16 2.31 16.37
C SER A 183 -6.37 2.61 15.09
N VAL A 184 -5.73 1.60 14.49
CA VAL A 184 -5.00 1.76 13.22
C VAL A 184 -5.96 2.03 12.06
N SER A 185 -7.12 1.35 12.02
CA SER A 185 -8.15 1.57 11.01
C SER A 185 -8.68 3.01 11.05
N GLU A 186 -8.90 3.57 12.23
CA GLU A 186 -9.33 4.97 12.39
C GLU A 186 -8.28 5.95 11.89
N VAL A 187 -7.00 5.71 12.21
CA VAL A 187 -5.87 6.51 11.69
C VAL A 187 -5.83 6.47 10.17
N ILE A 188 -5.92 5.28 9.54
CA ILE A 188 -5.95 5.13 8.09
C ILE A 188 -7.10 5.96 7.49
N MET A 189 -8.33 5.77 7.96
CA MET A 189 -9.50 6.46 7.42
C MET A 189 -9.46 7.98 7.66
N GLY A 190 -8.85 8.42 8.75
CA GLY A 190 -8.59 9.83 9.02
C GLY A 190 -7.65 10.45 7.99
N LEU A 191 -6.52 9.78 7.71
CA LEU A 191 -5.53 10.22 6.73
C LEU A 191 -6.06 10.18 5.29
N VAL A 192 -6.84 9.15 4.94
CA VAL A 192 -7.49 9.05 3.62
C VAL A 192 -8.35 10.28 3.35
N ARG A 193 -9.16 10.69 4.32
CA ARG A 193 -10.00 11.89 4.19
C ARG A 193 -9.20 13.20 4.21
N GLU A 194 -8.18 13.28 5.08
CA GLU A 194 -7.36 14.49 5.22
C GLU A 194 -6.58 14.82 3.94
N PHE A 195 -6.03 13.78 3.29
CA PHE A 195 -5.20 13.93 2.11
C PHE A 195 -5.93 13.67 0.78
N ASP A 196 -7.25 13.44 0.82
CA ASP A 196 -8.07 13.11 -0.37
C ASP A 196 -7.48 11.96 -1.20
N LEU A 197 -7.08 10.87 -0.53
CA LEU A 197 -6.36 9.76 -1.15
C LEU A 197 -7.29 8.74 -1.81
N SER A 198 -6.86 8.21 -2.94
CA SER A 198 -7.41 6.95 -3.43
C SER A 198 -6.78 5.78 -2.67
N VAL A 199 -7.55 4.75 -2.33
CA VAL A 199 -7.06 3.65 -1.49
C VAL A 199 -7.51 2.29 -2.00
N VAL A 200 -6.58 1.33 -2.04
CA VAL A 200 -6.86 -0.10 -2.21
C VAL A 200 -6.36 -0.83 -0.97
N ILE A 201 -7.24 -1.52 -0.26
CA ILE A 201 -6.90 -2.28 0.94
C ILE A 201 -7.31 -3.74 0.75
N ALA A 202 -6.34 -4.65 0.76
CA ALA A 202 -6.65 -6.07 0.93
C ALA A 202 -6.77 -6.34 2.43
N SER A 203 -7.93 -6.82 2.87
CA SER A 203 -8.15 -7.22 4.25
C SER A 203 -9.34 -8.17 4.38
N HIS A 204 -9.26 -9.03 5.39
CA HIS A 204 -10.40 -9.81 5.87
C HIS A 204 -11.05 -9.18 7.12
N ASP A 205 -10.50 -8.07 7.62
CA ASP A 205 -10.99 -7.35 8.80
C ASP A 205 -12.20 -6.47 8.43
N ALA A 206 -13.36 -6.81 9.02
CA ALA A 206 -14.59 -6.05 8.80
C ALA A 206 -14.51 -4.61 9.35
N SER A 207 -13.66 -4.35 10.36
CA SER A 207 -13.52 -3.03 10.97
C SER A 207 -13.01 -1.96 10.00
N ILE A 208 -12.23 -2.36 9.00
CA ILE A 208 -11.73 -1.46 7.97
C ILE A 208 -12.54 -1.59 6.67
N THR A 209 -12.89 -2.80 6.25
CA THR A 209 -13.53 -3.02 4.94
C THR A 209 -14.95 -2.42 4.85
N GLN A 210 -15.68 -2.37 5.97
CA GLN A 210 -17.00 -1.74 6.03
C GLN A 210 -16.97 -0.19 5.93
N LYS A 211 -15.79 0.41 6.12
CA LYS A 211 -15.60 1.87 6.03
C LYS A 211 -15.21 2.34 4.63
N LEU A 212 -15.02 1.41 3.70
CA LEU A 212 -14.60 1.69 2.32
C LEU A 212 -15.81 1.85 1.39
N ASP A 213 -15.65 2.64 0.32
CA ASP A 213 -16.74 2.98 -0.61
C ASP A 213 -17.24 1.78 -1.40
N LYS A 214 -16.33 0.90 -1.80
CA LYS A 214 -16.62 -0.28 -2.64
C LYS A 214 -15.84 -1.50 -2.17
N THR A 215 -16.30 -2.68 -2.54
CA THR A 215 -15.56 -3.94 -2.36
C THR A 215 -15.41 -4.68 -3.67
N PHE A 216 -14.25 -5.31 -3.85
CA PHE A 216 -13.91 -6.18 -4.95
C PHE A 216 -13.62 -7.58 -4.41
N ASN A 217 -14.39 -8.58 -4.83
CA ASN A 217 -14.29 -9.94 -4.31
C ASN A 217 -13.42 -10.81 -5.21
N MET A 218 -12.28 -11.24 -4.69
CA MET A 218 -11.43 -12.26 -5.33
C MET A 218 -11.89 -13.65 -4.93
N LYS A 219 -12.13 -14.51 -5.92
CA LYS A 219 -12.58 -15.90 -5.71
C LYS A 219 -11.37 -16.84 -5.70
N LEU A 220 -11.41 -17.87 -4.82
CA LEU A 220 -10.51 -19.01 -4.99
C LEU A 220 -10.85 -19.71 -6.31
N LYS A 221 -9.81 -20.13 -7.04
CA LYS A 221 -9.98 -21.18 -8.04
C LYS A 221 -10.10 -22.52 -7.32
N LEU A 222 -11.23 -23.19 -7.53
CA LEU A 222 -11.42 -24.60 -7.18
C LEU A 222 -10.71 -25.47 -8.20
#